data_3f374cae12850e3b7fe0ee7a0a46b254
#
_entry.id   3f374cae12850e3b7fe0ee7a0a46b254
#
_cell.length_a   1.000
_cell.length_b   1.000
_cell.length_c   1.000
_cell.angle_alpha   90.00
_cell.angle_beta   90.00
_cell.angle_gamma   90.00
#
_symmetry.space_group_name_H-M   'P 1'
#
loop_
_entity.id
_entity.type
_entity.pdbx_description
1 polymer ?
#
loop_
_entity_poly.entity_id
_entity_poly.type
_entity_poly.pdbx_seq_one_letter_code
_entity_poly.pdbx_strand_id
1 'polypeptide(L)'
;MISFRSRTTQKILQYFFINKNAKPHVRDLARILGEDASNLSKKLRELKKENLFLSEENGTKKYFLNKNYALLSEVEKLFLGTYGLPRILSEALGKISGLSQAFIFGSYARGGLSEKSDIDLLLIGSHSSLAAKRIIIPLQKTLGREFNVIDMTKEELNRKIKKKDPFLTSVMKGKLMQLI
;
A
#
# COMPACT_ATOMS: atom_id res chain seq x y z
N MET A 1 -15.57 7.86 18.05
CA MET A 1 -14.54 6.77 18.04
C MET A 1 -14.32 6.28 16.61
N ILE A 2 -13.07 6.24 16.16
CA ILE A 2 -12.71 5.82 14.78
C ILE A 2 -13.00 4.33 14.63
N SER A 3 -13.84 3.97 13.66
CA SER A 3 -14.19 2.58 13.36
C SER A 3 -13.54 2.12 12.06
N PHE A 4 -12.81 1.02 12.11
CA PHE A 4 -12.18 0.38 10.94
C PHE A 4 -13.05 -0.69 10.27
N ARG A 5 -14.32 -0.86 10.71
CA ARG A 5 -15.21 -1.91 10.19
C ARG A 5 -15.68 -1.67 8.76
N SER A 6 -15.85 -0.41 8.37
CA SER A 6 -16.33 -0.05 7.03
C SER A 6 -15.22 -0.24 5.99
N ARG A 7 -15.51 -0.99 4.91
CA ARG A 7 -14.61 -1.15 3.76
C ARG A 7 -14.17 0.19 3.16
N THR A 8 -15.11 1.12 3.01
CA THR A 8 -14.82 2.47 2.50
C THR A 8 -13.88 3.22 3.43
N THR A 9 -14.07 3.12 4.75
CA THR A 9 -13.14 3.70 5.74
C THR A 9 -11.75 3.08 5.64
N GLN A 10 -11.65 1.75 5.49
CA GLN A 10 -10.36 1.09 5.31
C GLN A 10 -9.62 1.58 4.07
N LYS A 11 -10.30 1.70 2.92
CA LYS A 11 -9.72 2.24 1.68
C LYS A 11 -9.24 3.68 1.84
N ILE A 12 -10.05 4.55 2.50
CA ILE A 12 -9.67 5.93 2.79
C ILE A 12 -8.39 5.97 3.63
N LEU A 13 -8.38 5.30 4.77
CA LEU A 13 -7.24 5.31 5.69
C LEU A 13 -5.99 4.74 5.04
N GLN A 14 -6.13 3.66 4.27
CA GLN A 14 -5.03 3.08 3.53
C GLN A 14 -4.41 4.04 2.53
N TYR A 15 -5.24 4.69 1.71
CA TYR A 15 -4.76 5.68 0.76
C TYR A 15 -3.99 6.81 1.44
N PHE A 16 -4.56 7.38 2.50
CA PHE A 16 -3.95 8.53 3.16
C PHE A 16 -2.76 8.17 4.05
N PHE A 17 -2.70 7.00 4.66
CA PHE A 17 -1.52 6.58 5.42
C PHE A 17 -0.33 6.22 4.51
N ILE A 18 -0.62 5.80 3.28
CA ILE A 18 0.42 5.60 2.26
C ILE A 18 0.80 6.95 1.61
N ASN A 19 -0.15 7.88 1.44
CA ASN A 19 0.02 9.16 0.77
C ASN A 19 -0.24 10.32 1.73
N LYS A 20 0.63 10.51 2.74
CA LYS A 20 0.40 11.38 3.92
C LYS A 20 0.15 12.86 3.62
N ASN A 21 0.66 13.37 2.50
CA ASN A 21 0.47 14.78 2.09
C ASN A 21 -0.59 14.93 0.99
N ALA A 22 -1.25 13.85 0.60
CA ALA A 22 -2.29 13.91 -0.42
C ALA A 22 -3.47 14.78 0.01
N LYS A 23 -3.96 15.59 -0.94
CA LYS A 23 -5.13 16.46 -0.78
C LYS A 23 -6.05 16.31 -1.99
N PRO A 24 -6.57 15.12 -2.28
CA PRO A 24 -7.43 14.90 -3.44
C PRO A 24 -8.78 15.57 -3.27
N HIS A 25 -9.41 15.91 -4.40
CA HIS A 25 -10.83 16.19 -4.42
C HIS A 25 -11.64 14.92 -4.15
N VAL A 26 -12.81 15.05 -3.52
CA VAL A 26 -13.66 13.90 -3.17
C VAL A 26 -13.98 13.03 -4.38
N ARG A 27 -14.28 13.63 -5.54
CA ARG A 27 -14.60 12.90 -6.78
C ARG A 27 -13.39 12.11 -7.32
N ASP A 28 -12.19 12.71 -7.27
CA ASP A 28 -10.97 12.03 -7.71
C ASP A 28 -10.63 10.88 -6.80
N LEU A 29 -10.75 11.09 -5.48
CA LEU A 29 -10.53 10.02 -4.50
C LEU A 29 -11.55 8.88 -4.68
N ALA A 30 -12.82 9.19 -4.95
CA ALA A 30 -13.85 8.20 -5.21
C ALA A 30 -13.50 7.33 -6.43
N ARG A 31 -13.04 7.96 -7.51
CA ARG A 31 -12.57 7.27 -8.72
C ARG A 31 -11.35 6.39 -8.45
N ILE A 32 -10.35 6.90 -7.70
CA ILE A 32 -9.14 6.14 -7.34
C ILE A 32 -9.52 4.91 -6.52
N LEU A 33 -10.40 5.07 -5.51
CA LEU A 33 -10.77 3.99 -4.59
C LEU A 33 -11.86 3.05 -5.13
N GLY A 34 -12.46 3.36 -6.29
CA GLY A 34 -13.59 2.60 -6.83
C GLY A 34 -14.79 2.63 -5.89
N GLU A 35 -15.11 3.81 -5.31
CA GLU A 35 -16.17 4.03 -4.35
C GLU A 35 -17.20 5.05 -4.89
N ASP A 36 -18.44 4.96 -4.38
CA ASP A 36 -19.42 6.01 -4.61
C ASP A 36 -19.02 7.31 -3.90
N ALA A 37 -19.11 8.45 -4.62
CA ALA A 37 -18.64 9.74 -4.11
C ALA A 37 -19.47 10.24 -2.90
N SER A 38 -20.77 9.92 -2.84
CA SER A 38 -21.64 10.31 -1.74
C SER A 38 -21.29 9.54 -0.46
N ASN A 39 -21.12 8.21 -0.57
CA ASN A 39 -20.70 7.36 0.54
C ASN A 39 -19.31 7.77 1.03
N LEU A 40 -18.36 7.99 0.10
CA LEU A 40 -17.01 8.45 0.44
C LEU A 40 -17.04 9.79 1.19
N SER A 41 -17.82 10.76 0.70
CA SER A 41 -18.00 12.07 1.34
C SER A 41 -18.56 11.95 2.76
N LYS A 42 -19.53 11.04 2.96
CA LYS A 42 -20.08 10.75 4.29
C LYS A 42 -19.00 10.22 5.22
N LYS A 43 -18.20 9.25 4.79
CA LYS A 43 -17.12 8.67 5.60
C LYS A 43 -16.01 9.67 5.91
N LEU A 44 -15.63 10.51 4.95
CA LEU A 44 -14.65 11.59 5.19
C LEU A 44 -15.17 12.62 6.21
N ARG A 45 -16.48 12.95 6.18
CA ARG A 45 -17.10 13.81 7.21
C ARG A 45 -17.10 13.18 8.60
N GLU A 46 -17.37 11.87 8.69
CA GLU A 46 -17.27 11.11 9.95
C GLU A 46 -15.84 11.18 10.52
N LEU A 47 -14.83 10.90 9.69
CA LEU A 47 -13.41 10.96 10.09
C LEU A 47 -12.95 12.39 10.44
N LYS A 48 -13.51 13.42 9.79
CA LYS A 48 -13.29 14.81 10.15
C LYS A 48 -13.88 15.16 11.52
N LYS A 49 -15.08 14.67 11.85
CA LYS A 49 -15.69 14.86 13.18
C LYS A 49 -14.83 14.25 14.30
N GLU A 50 -14.11 13.18 14.01
CA GLU A 50 -13.15 12.56 14.93
C GLU A 50 -11.77 13.26 14.92
N ASN A 51 -11.64 14.40 14.26
CA ASN A 51 -10.40 15.20 14.09
C ASN A 51 -9.23 14.47 13.40
N LEU A 52 -9.44 13.28 12.84
CA LEU A 52 -8.40 12.56 12.09
C LEU A 52 -8.13 13.20 10.73
N PHE A 53 -9.15 13.85 10.15
CA PHE A 53 -9.05 14.58 8.89
C PHE A 53 -9.42 16.06 9.06
N LEU A 54 -8.79 16.89 8.25
CA LEU A 54 -9.15 18.27 8.01
C LEU A 54 -9.73 18.42 6.60
N SER A 55 -10.38 19.54 6.34
CA SER A 55 -10.83 19.89 4.99
C SER A 55 -10.57 21.35 4.68
N GLU A 56 -10.23 21.63 3.44
CA GLU A 56 -10.18 22.97 2.85
C GLU A 56 -11.19 23.06 1.71
N GLU A 57 -11.72 24.25 1.45
CA GLU A 57 -12.74 24.48 0.44
C GLU A 57 -12.37 25.73 -0.37
N ASN A 58 -11.73 25.50 -1.52
CA ASN A 58 -11.43 26.52 -2.51
C ASN A 58 -12.12 26.11 -3.82
N GLY A 59 -13.41 26.46 -3.93
CA GLY A 59 -14.29 26.01 -5.02
C GLY A 59 -14.75 24.56 -4.88
N THR A 60 -13.86 23.62 -4.63
CA THR A 60 -14.18 22.21 -4.38
C THR A 60 -13.53 21.71 -3.10
N LYS A 61 -14.25 20.85 -2.39
CA LYS A 61 -13.83 20.35 -1.09
C LYS A 61 -12.75 19.27 -1.21
N LYS A 62 -11.64 19.50 -0.51
CA LYS A 62 -10.52 18.55 -0.37
C LYS A 62 -10.40 18.10 1.08
N TYR A 63 -9.99 16.87 1.28
CA TYR A 63 -9.70 16.32 2.61
C TYR A 63 -8.23 15.89 2.69
N PHE A 64 -7.65 15.99 3.89
CA PHE A 64 -6.28 15.59 4.17
C PHE A 64 -6.13 15.18 5.63
N LEU A 65 -5.08 14.42 5.94
CA LEU A 65 -4.78 14.00 7.31
C LEU A 65 -4.49 15.21 8.21
N ASN A 66 -5.03 15.18 9.40
CA ASN A 66 -4.67 16.13 10.46
C ASN A 66 -3.34 15.70 11.09
N LYS A 67 -2.24 16.31 10.67
CA LYS A 67 -0.91 15.99 11.18
C LYS A 67 -0.72 16.33 12.67
N ASN A 68 -1.59 17.20 13.21
CA ASN A 68 -1.59 17.58 14.61
C ASN A 68 -2.54 16.72 15.46
N TYR A 69 -3.14 15.67 14.89
CA TYR A 69 -3.96 14.75 15.67
C TYR A 69 -3.07 13.95 16.64
N ALA A 70 -3.31 14.12 17.95
CA ALA A 70 -2.42 13.60 19.00
C ALA A 70 -2.17 12.08 18.89
N LEU A 71 -3.15 11.32 18.42
CA LEU A 71 -3.06 9.85 18.28
C LEU A 71 -2.83 9.39 16.85
N LEU A 72 -2.33 10.27 15.95
CA LEU A 72 -2.17 9.92 14.53
C LEU A 72 -1.24 8.72 14.34
N SER A 73 -0.10 8.72 15.04
CA SER A 73 0.89 7.65 14.99
C SER A 73 0.32 6.31 15.46
N GLU A 74 -0.44 6.32 16.55
CA GLU A 74 -1.05 5.14 17.16
C GLU A 74 -2.13 4.55 16.27
N VAL A 75 -3.01 5.42 15.74
CA VAL A 75 -4.06 5.03 14.79
C VAL A 75 -3.45 4.46 13.51
N GLU A 76 -2.38 5.08 12.98
CA GLU A 76 -1.65 4.59 11.82
C GLU A 76 -1.05 3.21 12.10
N LYS A 77 -0.30 3.04 13.20
CA LYS A 77 0.33 1.76 13.56
C LYS A 77 -0.70 0.65 13.73
N LEU A 78 -1.79 0.93 14.46
CA LEU A 78 -2.87 -0.02 14.67
C LEU A 78 -3.54 -0.41 13.34
N PHE A 79 -3.84 0.57 12.49
CA PHE A 79 -4.47 0.34 11.19
C PHE A 79 -3.55 -0.43 10.25
N LEU A 80 -2.29 0.01 10.10
CA LEU A 80 -1.34 -0.64 9.18
C LEU A 80 -0.96 -2.05 9.65
N GLY A 81 -0.92 -2.32 10.96
CA GLY A 81 -0.71 -3.66 11.49
C GLY A 81 -1.85 -4.64 11.17
N THR A 82 -3.08 -4.11 11.01
CA THR A 82 -4.28 -4.95 10.79
C THR A 82 -4.71 -4.98 9.31
N TYR A 83 -4.65 -3.83 8.63
CA TYR A 83 -5.19 -3.62 7.27
C TYR A 83 -4.15 -3.07 6.30
N GLY A 84 -2.88 -3.03 6.68
CA GLY A 84 -1.83 -2.41 5.90
C GLY A 84 -1.48 -3.14 4.62
N LEU A 85 -0.61 -2.50 3.84
CA LEU A 85 -0.15 -3.00 2.55
C LEU A 85 0.34 -4.46 2.56
N PRO A 86 1.09 -4.94 3.60
CA PRO A 86 1.53 -6.34 3.61
C PRO A 86 0.39 -7.33 3.56
N ARG A 87 -0.68 -7.09 4.32
CA ARG A 87 -1.86 -7.95 4.34
C ARG A 87 -2.56 -7.97 2.98
N ILE A 88 -2.77 -6.80 2.38
CA ILE A 88 -3.45 -6.69 1.08
C ILE A 88 -2.65 -7.40 -0.01
N LEU A 89 -1.33 -7.19 -0.01
CA LEU A 89 -0.46 -7.88 -0.95
C LEU A 89 -0.45 -9.39 -0.71
N SER A 90 -0.36 -9.85 0.53
CA SER A 90 -0.43 -11.26 0.86
C SER A 90 -1.74 -11.91 0.38
N GLU A 91 -2.88 -11.28 0.66
CA GLU A 91 -4.20 -11.76 0.22
C GLU A 91 -4.35 -11.76 -1.32
N ALA A 92 -3.79 -10.76 -2.00
CA ALA A 92 -3.87 -10.63 -3.45
C ALA A 92 -2.91 -11.57 -4.17
N LEU A 93 -1.64 -11.61 -3.75
CA LEU A 93 -0.59 -12.41 -4.36
C LEU A 93 -0.75 -13.91 -4.05
N GLY A 94 -1.34 -14.27 -2.91
CA GLY A 94 -1.63 -15.66 -2.55
C GLY A 94 -2.58 -16.37 -3.51
N LYS A 95 -3.26 -15.63 -4.40
CA LYS A 95 -4.11 -16.19 -5.46
C LYS A 95 -3.34 -16.57 -6.73
N ILE A 96 -2.05 -16.26 -6.80
CA ILE A 96 -1.23 -16.53 -7.97
C ILE A 96 -0.70 -17.96 -7.91
N SER A 97 -1.18 -18.80 -8.83
CA SER A 97 -0.68 -20.16 -8.96
C SER A 97 0.80 -20.17 -9.32
N GLY A 98 1.59 -21.02 -8.64
CA GLY A 98 3.03 -21.14 -8.85
C GLY A 98 3.89 -20.09 -8.15
N LEU A 99 3.30 -19.07 -7.50
CA LEU A 99 4.03 -18.17 -6.62
C LEU A 99 4.35 -18.90 -5.31
N SER A 100 5.62 -19.00 -4.94
CA SER A 100 6.06 -19.74 -3.76
C SER A 100 6.52 -18.84 -2.63
N GLN A 101 7.07 -17.67 -2.94
CA GLN A 101 7.49 -16.67 -1.95
C GLN A 101 7.27 -15.27 -2.52
N ALA A 102 6.91 -14.34 -1.64
CA ALA A 102 6.80 -12.93 -1.96
C ALA A 102 7.31 -12.08 -0.79
N PHE A 103 8.06 -11.04 -1.10
CA PHE A 103 8.64 -10.13 -0.11
C PHE A 103 8.45 -8.68 -0.54
N ILE A 104 8.24 -7.79 0.45
CA ILE A 104 8.50 -6.36 0.29
C ILE A 104 9.93 -6.11 0.76
N PHE A 105 10.69 -5.30 0.03
CA PHE A 105 12.03 -4.86 0.41
C PHE A 105 12.17 -3.34 0.24
N GLY A 106 13.39 -2.83 0.28
CA GLY A 106 13.64 -1.41 0.03
C GLY A 106 13.18 -0.48 1.17
N SER A 107 12.76 0.73 0.80
CA SER A 107 12.41 1.79 1.75
C SER A 107 11.20 1.44 2.61
N TYR A 108 10.17 0.84 2.04
CA TYR A 108 8.98 0.43 2.78
C TYR A 108 9.31 -0.55 3.90
N ALA A 109 10.08 -1.60 3.61
CA ALA A 109 10.46 -2.62 4.59
C ALA A 109 11.28 -2.03 5.76
N ARG A 110 12.05 -0.97 5.50
CA ARG A 110 12.82 -0.25 6.52
C ARG A 110 11.99 0.73 7.35
N GLY A 111 10.72 0.94 7.02
CA GLY A 111 9.84 1.92 7.67
C GLY A 111 10.04 3.35 7.17
N GLY A 112 10.77 3.56 6.07
CA GLY A 112 11.13 4.85 5.49
C GLY A 112 10.35 5.19 4.22
N LEU A 113 9.04 4.93 4.16
CA LEU A 113 8.24 5.26 2.99
C LEU A 113 8.16 6.77 2.79
N SER A 114 8.85 7.29 1.77
CA SER A 114 8.66 8.67 1.30
C SER A 114 7.48 8.73 0.31
N GLU A 115 6.92 9.93 0.10
CA GLU A 115 5.77 10.11 -0.81
C GLU A 115 6.03 9.73 -2.26
N LYS A 116 7.30 9.74 -2.67
CA LYS A 116 7.72 9.44 -4.04
C LYS A 116 8.38 8.07 -4.19
N SER A 117 8.51 7.30 -3.09
CA SER A 117 9.15 5.98 -3.19
C SER A 117 8.18 4.94 -3.74
N ASP A 118 8.67 4.15 -4.67
CA ASP A 118 8.01 2.95 -5.14
C ASP A 118 7.99 1.88 -4.05
N ILE A 119 7.10 0.93 -4.20
CA ILE A 119 7.03 -0.25 -3.33
C ILE A 119 7.77 -1.38 -4.05
N ASP A 120 8.90 -1.78 -3.49
CA ASP A 120 9.73 -2.82 -4.07
C ASP A 120 9.23 -4.21 -3.67
N LEU A 121 8.91 -5.04 -4.67
CA LEU A 121 8.45 -6.42 -4.49
C LEU A 121 9.42 -7.41 -5.12
N LEU A 122 9.72 -8.47 -4.38
CA LEU A 122 10.44 -9.64 -4.89
C LEU A 122 9.48 -10.84 -4.88
N LEU A 123 9.21 -11.39 -6.06
CA LEU A 123 8.35 -12.55 -6.28
C LEU A 123 9.19 -13.73 -6.74
N ILE A 124 9.02 -14.89 -6.10
CA ILE A 124 9.80 -16.09 -6.39
C ILE A 124 8.87 -17.27 -6.62
N GLY A 125 8.99 -17.93 -7.76
CA GLY A 125 8.19 -19.08 -8.11
C GLY A 125 8.16 -19.40 -9.60
N SER A 126 7.34 -20.36 -9.97
CA SER A 126 7.06 -20.74 -11.37
C SER A 126 5.84 -20.03 -11.95
N HIS A 127 5.39 -18.95 -11.28
CA HIS A 127 4.23 -18.19 -11.70
C HIS A 127 4.48 -17.40 -12.99
N SER A 128 3.39 -17.03 -13.66
CA SER A 128 3.47 -16.16 -14.83
C SER A 128 3.60 -14.70 -14.40
N SER A 129 4.60 -13.98 -14.94
CA SER A 129 4.74 -12.52 -14.76
C SER A 129 3.48 -11.75 -15.19
N LEU A 130 2.74 -12.26 -16.17
CA LEU A 130 1.46 -11.67 -16.57
C LEU A 130 0.39 -11.81 -15.48
N ALA A 131 0.34 -12.95 -14.77
CA ALA A 131 -0.57 -13.14 -13.66
C ALA A 131 -0.25 -12.18 -12.51
N ALA A 132 1.03 -11.97 -12.18
CA ALA A 132 1.46 -10.99 -11.20
C ALA A 132 1.05 -9.56 -11.61
N LYS A 133 1.29 -9.15 -12.85
CA LYS A 133 0.90 -7.83 -13.39
C LYS A 133 -0.61 -7.58 -13.31
N ARG A 134 -1.44 -8.58 -13.63
CA ARG A 134 -2.91 -8.48 -13.55
C ARG A 134 -3.41 -8.16 -12.13
N ILE A 135 -2.68 -8.57 -11.11
CA ILE A 135 -3.01 -8.30 -9.71
C ILE A 135 -2.41 -6.96 -9.26
N ILE A 136 -1.18 -6.68 -9.63
CA ILE A 136 -0.44 -5.51 -9.14
C ILE A 136 -0.94 -4.20 -9.76
N ILE A 137 -1.24 -4.17 -11.07
CA ILE A 137 -1.68 -2.94 -11.74
C ILE A 137 -2.95 -2.33 -11.12
N PRO A 138 -4.02 -3.08 -10.80
CA PRO A 138 -5.16 -2.52 -10.09
C PRO A 138 -4.81 -2.00 -8.69
N LEU A 139 -3.89 -2.66 -8.00
CA LEU A 139 -3.44 -2.21 -6.67
C LEU A 139 -2.66 -0.89 -6.75
N GLN A 140 -1.80 -0.70 -7.76
CA GLN A 140 -1.11 0.57 -8.01
C GLN A 140 -2.11 1.73 -8.13
N LYS A 141 -3.16 1.53 -8.92
CA LYS A 141 -4.23 2.54 -9.09
C LYS A 141 -4.95 2.85 -7.79
N THR A 142 -5.34 1.81 -7.03
CA THR A 142 -6.10 1.97 -5.78
C THR A 142 -5.27 2.61 -4.67
N LEU A 143 -3.98 2.30 -4.62
CA LEU A 143 -3.08 2.79 -3.58
C LEU A 143 -2.44 4.14 -3.94
N GLY A 144 -2.52 4.54 -5.21
CA GLY A 144 -1.83 5.73 -5.73
C GLY A 144 -0.31 5.60 -5.62
N ARG A 145 0.24 4.38 -5.79
CA ARG A 145 1.67 4.07 -5.66
C ARG A 145 2.14 3.15 -6.75
N GLU A 146 3.34 3.37 -7.22
CA GLU A 146 4.01 2.47 -8.14
C GLU A 146 4.63 1.29 -7.40
N PHE A 147 4.67 0.14 -8.08
CA PHE A 147 5.33 -1.06 -7.60
C PHE A 147 6.48 -1.42 -8.54
N ASN A 148 7.67 -1.51 -7.98
CA ASN A 148 8.82 -2.06 -8.67
C ASN A 148 8.87 -3.56 -8.38
N VAL A 149 8.53 -4.37 -9.39
CA VAL A 149 8.39 -5.82 -9.23
C VAL A 149 9.56 -6.53 -9.86
N ILE A 150 10.26 -7.30 -9.04
CA ILE A 150 11.30 -8.22 -9.46
C ILE A 150 10.77 -9.63 -9.30
N ASP A 151 10.73 -10.35 -10.39
CA ASP A 151 10.13 -11.65 -10.45
C ASP A 151 11.16 -12.66 -11.01
N MET A 152 11.29 -13.81 -10.37
CA MET A 152 12.27 -14.82 -10.77
C MET A 152 11.87 -16.22 -10.31
N THR A 153 12.43 -17.25 -10.97
CA THR A 153 12.28 -18.63 -10.51
C THR A 153 13.21 -18.94 -9.33
N LYS A 154 12.96 -20.07 -8.65
CA LYS A 154 13.88 -20.55 -7.59
C LYS A 154 15.27 -20.87 -8.14
N GLU A 155 15.33 -21.40 -9.35
CA GLU A 155 16.57 -21.73 -10.04
C GLU A 155 17.38 -20.47 -10.36
N GLU A 156 16.69 -19.41 -10.83
CA GLU A 156 17.32 -18.12 -11.10
C GLU A 156 17.83 -17.47 -9.81
N LEU A 157 17.04 -17.50 -8.75
CA LEU A 157 17.46 -17.01 -7.43
C LEU A 157 18.74 -17.72 -6.98
N ASN A 158 18.73 -19.05 -6.99
CA ASN A 158 19.90 -19.86 -6.56
C ASN A 158 21.13 -19.58 -7.42
N ARG A 159 20.96 -19.46 -8.74
CA ARG A 159 22.04 -19.13 -9.67
C ARG A 159 22.65 -17.77 -9.38
N LYS A 160 21.82 -16.76 -9.12
CA LYS A 160 22.26 -15.39 -8.83
C LYS A 160 22.94 -15.29 -7.47
N ILE A 161 22.42 -16.00 -6.46
CA ILE A 161 23.06 -16.09 -5.13
C ILE A 161 24.47 -16.72 -5.24
N LYS A 162 24.60 -17.86 -5.95
CA LYS A 162 25.91 -18.50 -6.19
C LYS A 162 26.89 -17.57 -6.91
N LYS A 163 26.42 -16.74 -7.82
CA LYS A 163 27.24 -15.76 -8.55
C LYS A 163 27.51 -14.49 -7.74
N LYS A 164 27.04 -14.40 -6.49
CA LYS A 164 27.16 -13.22 -5.62
C LYS A 164 26.64 -11.95 -6.31
N ASP A 165 25.48 -12.07 -6.98
CA ASP A 165 24.83 -10.93 -7.64
C ASP A 165 24.74 -9.74 -6.66
N PRO A 166 25.30 -8.55 -6.99
CA PRO A 166 25.38 -7.44 -6.05
C PRO A 166 24.00 -6.94 -5.60
N PHE A 167 23.04 -6.92 -6.52
CA PHE A 167 21.68 -6.48 -6.23
C PHE A 167 20.99 -7.43 -5.22
N LEU A 168 20.95 -8.73 -5.53
CA LEU A 168 20.33 -9.72 -4.63
C LEU A 168 21.06 -9.80 -3.29
N THR A 169 22.39 -9.68 -3.30
CA THR A 169 23.18 -9.64 -2.05
C THR A 169 22.73 -8.45 -1.18
N SER A 170 22.52 -7.29 -1.79
CA SER A 170 22.00 -6.10 -1.08
C SER A 170 20.57 -6.31 -0.56
N VAL A 171 19.69 -6.88 -1.37
CA VAL A 171 18.29 -7.15 -0.99
C VAL A 171 18.24 -8.15 0.17
N MET A 172 18.97 -9.26 0.08
CA MET A 172 18.96 -10.33 1.08
C MET A 172 19.63 -9.94 2.40
N LYS A 173 20.59 -9.00 2.38
CA LYS A 173 21.19 -8.42 3.59
C LYS A 173 20.31 -7.34 4.22
N GLY A 174 19.41 -6.76 3.44
CA GLY A 174 18.48 -5.73 3.89
C GLY A 174 17.32 -6.30 4.70
N LYS A 175 16.45 -5.39 5.16
CA LYS A 175 15.20 -5.78 5.80
C LYS A 175 14.22 -6.29 4.74
N LEU A 176 13.77 -7.52 4.91
CA LEU A 176 12.73 -8.16 4.11
C LEU A 176 11.46 -8.30 4.95
N MET A 177 10.32 -8.03 4.33
CA MET A 177 9.01 -8.28 4.91
C MET A 177 8.33 -9.38 4.09
N GLN A 178 8.26 -10.58 4.66
CA GLN A 178 7.65 -11.72 4.00
C GLN A 178 6.14 -11.53 3.90
N LEU A 179 5.59 -11.87 2.73
CA LEU A 179 4.16 -11.83 2.42
C LEU A 179 3.57 -13.23 2.25
N ILE A 180 4.34 -14.11 1.63
CA ILE A 180 4.02 -15.52 1.35
C ILE A 180 5.24 -16.37 1.68
#